data_9964468b2c6c850160a115aaba43e3b2
#
_entry.id   9964468b2c6c850160a115aaba43e3b2
#
_cell.length_a   1.000
_cell.length_b   1.000
_cell.length_c   1.000
_cell.angle_alpha   90.00
_cell.angle_beta   90.00
_cell.angle_gamma   90.00
#
_symmetry.space_group_name_H-M   'P 1'
#
loop_
_entity.id
_entity.type
_entity.pdbx_description
1 polymer ?
#
loop_
_entity_poly.entity_id
_entity_poly.type
_entity_poly.pdbx_seq_one_letter_code
_entity_poly.pdbx_strand_id
1 'polypeptide(L)'
;QKLGEMNATRCARIIDHMKVTDHHGNPTGKKASLSLRKQMRTTLNQIFKSAVADRIIPTNPMQGVPTPKNKDITHELVKERDAFTEQQAHDILVAATHLGIRDGAKEWFRLCTGMRPNEVLGAKLEDLTLAATPDGIPYGSYNVNWKLEELKKDHGCGNHPNRKGVWPCGYKRAASCPFWKWRIPEGFDMEELEGRWCLTRPKSKTGRRIPIVPSLAQAMSAYLKATEHVPNPNGLLFRDDDGNPLDPAEDMTNFRELLKNAGIDKPEGRYRHETRHTTVTILKSMGVDDGLVQEIIGHSSSLMVEHYRHASLDESLSAMRRMEQPLGLKEIGWEA
;
A
#
# COMPACT_ATOMS: atom_id res chain seq x y z
N GLN A 1 -7.58 16.41 -32.28
CA GLN A 1 -6.92 15.58 -33.30
C GLN A 1 -7.71 14.29 -33.47
N LYS A 2 -7.92 13.84 -34.69
CA LYS A 2 -8.59 12.56 -34.97
C LYS A 2 -7.59 11.41 -34.77
N LEU A 3 -8.06 10.26 -34.30
CA LEU A 3 -7.23 9.07 -34.09
C LEU A 3 -6.43 8.66 -35.33
N GLY A 4 -7.03 8.79 -36.53
CA GLY A 4 -6.38 8.49 -37.81
C GLY A 4 -5.23 9.40 -38.23
N GLU A 5 -5.05 10.53 -37.53
CA GLU A 5 -3.94 11.49 -37.81
C GLU A 5 -2.70 11.18 -36.91
N MET A 6 -2.81 10.24 -36.02
CA MET A 6 -1.73 9.87 -35.12
C MET A 6 -0.71 8.98 -35.81
N ASN A 7 0.58 9.32 -35.61
CA ASN A 7 1.70 8.53 -36.08
C ASN A 7 2.77 8.38 -34.98
N ALA A 8 3.77 7.55 -35.19
CA ALA A 8 4.80 7.26 -34.20
C ALA A 8 5.53 8.53 -33.70
N THR A 9 5.84 9.46 -34.60
CA THR A 9 6.53 10.72 -34.27
C THR A 9 5.67 11.61 -33.37
N ARG A 10 4.37 11.72 -33.64
CA ARG A 10 3.45 12.50 -32.80
C ARG A 10 3.27 11.86 -31.42
N CYS A 11 3.13 10.53 -31.38
CA CYS A 11 3.03 9.79 -30.12
C CYS A 11 4.30 9.97 -29.25
N ALA A 12 5.48 9.85 -29.85
CA ALA A 12 6.76 10.10 -29.19
C ALA A 12 6.83 11.52 -28.64
N ARG A 13 6.46 12.53 -29.44
CA ARG A 13 6.45 13.94 -29.01
C ARG A 13 5.52 14.18 -27.82
N ILE A 14 4.30 13.62 -27.83
CA ILE A 14 3.36 13.74 -26.72
C ILE A 14 3.99 13.19 -25.43
N ILE A 15 4.60 12.02 -25.49
CA ILE A 15 5.23 11.37 -24.34
C ILE A 15 6.44 12.17 -23.83
N ASP A 16 7.29 12.66 -24.73
CA ASP A 16 8.52 13.37 -24.37
C ASP A 16 8.27 14.77 -23.81
N HIS A 17 7.21 15.46 -24.27
CA HIS A 17 6.85 16.82 -23.83
C HIS A 17 5.76 16.83 -22.75
N MET A 18 5.41 15.67 -22.21
CA MET A 18 4.40 15.55 -21.17
C MET A 18 4.79 16.35 -19.93
N LYS A 19 3.88 17.19 -19.46
CA LYS A 19 4.04 18.00 -18.25
C LYS A 19 3.11 17.51 -17.16
N VAL A 20 3.49 17.76 -15.91
CA VAL A 20 2.63 17.52 -14.74
C VAL A 20 1.56 18.60 -14.69
N THR A 21 0.32 18.22 -14.41
CA THR A 21 -0.78 19.15 -14.13
C THR A 21 -1.04 19.19 -12.61
N ASP A 22 -1.57 20.31 -12.14
CA ASP A 22 -2.13 20.43 -10.81
C ASP A 22 -3.47 19.66 -10.68
N HIS A 23 -4.09 19.71 -9.51
CA HIS A 23 -5.38 19.05 -9.25
C HIS A 23 -6.57 19.67 -10.01
N HIS A 24 -6.41 20.87 -10.57
CA HIS A 24 -7.38 21.52 -11.45
C HIS A 24 -7.14 21.21 -12.93
N GLY A 25 -6.06 20.48 -13.27
CA GLY A 25 -5.69 20.14 -14.64
C GLY A 25 -4.81 21.18 -15.33
N ASN A 26 -4.34 22.23 -14.63
CA ASN A 26 -3.47 23.24 -15.21
C ASN A 26 -2.01 22.76 -15.27
N PRO A 27 -1.28 23.01 -16.38
CA PRO A 27 0.12 22.63 -16.47
C PRO A 27 0.99 23.35 -15.40
N THR A 28 1.72 22.59 -14.60
CA THR A 28 2.64 23.15 -13.58
C THR A 28 3.98 23.62 -14.16
N GLY A 29 4.18 23.48 -15.47
CA GLY A 29 5.46 23.72 -16.14
C GLY A 29 6.51 22.62 -15.95
N LYS A 30 6.38 21.77 -14.92
CA LYS A 30 7.31 20.66 -14.62
C LYS A 30 7.14 19.53 -15.65
N LYS A 31 8.26 19.00 -16.15
CA LYS A 31 8.26 17.80 -17.01
C LYS A 31 7.79 16.58 -16.22
N ALA A 32 6.99 15.72 -16.86
CA ALA A 32 6.54 14.47 -16.23
C ALA A 32 7.71 13.52 -15.94
N SER A 33 7.63 12.81 -14.83
CA SER A 33 8.63 11.82 -14.43
C SER A 33 8.77 10.71 -15.50
N LEU A 34 9.90 10.02 -15.49
CA LEU A 34 10.12 8.89 -16.40
C LEU A 34 9.05 7.81 -16.23
N SER A 35 8.67 7.52 -14.98
CA SER A 35 7.62 6.54 -14.66
C SER A 35 6.28 6.95 -15.29
N LEU A 36 5.87 8.21 -15.14
CA LEU A 36 4.62 8.71 -15.71
C LEU A 36 4.63 8.69 -17.25
N ARG A 37 5.78 9.02 -17.88
CA ARG A 37 5.95 8.93 -19.33
C ARG A 37 5.89 7.49 -19.84
N LYS A 38 6.48 6.52 -19.10
CA LYS A 38 6.36 5.08 -19.41
C LYS A 38 4.91 4.60 -19.29
N GLN A 39 4.20 5.04 -18.26
CA GLN A 39 2.79 4.72 -18.07
C GLN A 39 1.92 5.29 -19.21
N MET A 40 2.14 6.54 -19.61
CA MET A 40 1.44 7.15 -20.76
C MET A 40 1.69 6.35 -22.04
N ARG A 41 2.94 5.94 -22.30
CA ARG A 41 3.26 5.08 -23.44
C ARG A 41 2.45 3.78 -23.44
N THR A 42 2.36 3.14 -22.28
CA THR A 42 1.59 1.90 -22.13
C THR A 42 0.09 2.15 -22.37
N THR A 43 -0.47 3.20 -21.80
CA THR A 43 -1.88 3.58 -21.97
C THR A 43 -2.20 3.90 -23.43
N LEU A 44 -1.38 4.71 -24.11
CA LEU A 44 -1.56 5.00 -25.52
C LEU A 44 -1.48 3.73 -26.37
N ASN A 45 -0.53 2.83 -26.08
CA ASN A 45 -0.42 1.57 -26.80
C ASN A 45 -1.67 0.68 -26.62
N GLN A 46 -2.27 0.66 -25.43
CA GLN A 46 -3.53 -0.07 -25.18
C GLN A 46 -4.70 0.55 -25.96
N ILE A 47 -4.85 1.88 -25.92
CA ILE A 47 -5.90 2.60 -26.66
C ILE A 47 -5.80 2.30 -28.17
N PHE A 48 -4.62 2.42 -28.75
CA PHE A 48 -4.44 2.15 -30.17
C PHE A 48 -4.57 0.67 -30.54
N LYS A 49 -4.19 -0.26 -29.66
CA LYS A 49 -4.50 -1.69 -29.86
C LYS A 49 -6.00 -1.96 -29.92
N SER A 50 -6.79 -1.37 -29.02
CA SER A 50 -8.26 -1.47 -29.09
C SER A 50 -8.79 -0.85 -30.37
N ALA A 51 -8.32 0.35 -30.75
CA ALA A 51 -8.76 1.00 -31.99
C ALA A 51 -8.46 0.19 -33.25
N VAL A 52 -7.36 -0.58 -33.28
CA VAL A 52 -7.07 -1.52 -34.38
C VAL A 52 -8.00 -2.72 -34.33
N ALA A 53 -8.24 -3.29 -33.15
CA ALA A 53 -9.18 -4.43 -32.97
C ALA A 53 -10.60 -4.04 -33.41
N ASP A 54 -11.03 -2.82 -33.10
CA ASP A 54 -12.33 -2.25 -33.47
C ASP A 54 -12.37 -1.74 -34.94
N ARG A 55 -11.28 -1.92 -35.70
CA ARG A 55 -11.15 -1.47 -37.10
C ARG A 55 -11.33 0.04 -37.31
N ILE A 56 -11.09 0.85 -36.28
CA ILE A 56 -11.14 2.32 -36.34
C ILE A 56 -9.90 2.88 -37.04
N ILE A 57 -8.74 2.23 -36.86
CA ILE A 57 -7.48 2.54 -37.53
C ILE A 57 -6.82 1.27 -38.07
N PRO A 58 -6.08 1.35 -39.19
CA PRO A 58 -5.49 0.15 -39.81
C PRO A 58 -4.28 -0.39 -39.05
N THR A 59 -3.50 0.48 -38.39
CA THR A 59 -2.25 0.10 -37.71
C THR A 59 -2.07 0.85 -36.40
N ASN A 60 -1.36 0.25 -35.46
CA ASN A 60 -1.08 0.88 -34.18
C ASN A 60 0.11 1.86 -34.28
N PRO A 61 -0.09 3.18 -34.14
CA PRO A 61 0.99 4.17 -34.26
C PRO A 61 2.03 4.08 -33.15
N MET A 62 1.80 3.30 -32.10
CA MET A 62 2.79 3.04 -31.05
C MET A 62 3.81 1.95 -31.42
N GLN A 63 3.61 1.23 -32.52
CA GLN A 63 4.64 0.36 -33.07
C GLN A 63 5.84 1.22 -33.48
N GLY A 64 7.01 0.92 -32.94
CA GLY A 64 8.24 1.71 -33.20
C GLY A 64 8.44 2.94 -32.30
N VAL A 65 7.47 3.31 -31.43
CA VAL A 65 7.74 4.33 -30.39
C VAL A 65 8.59 3.74 -29.27
N PRO A 66 9.83 4.24 -29.08
CA PRO A 66 10.74 3.66 -28.08
C PRO A 66 10.20 3.89 -26.65
N THR A 67 10.62 3.03 -25.73
CA THR A 67 10.37 3.26 -24.31
C THR A 67 11.12 4.51 -23.85
N PRO A 68 10.46 5.46 -23.19
CA PRO A 68 11.15 6.65 -22.67
C PRO A 68 12.35 6.27 -21.80
N LYS A 69 13.46 6.93 -22.03
CA LYS A 69 14.70 6.81 -21.22
C LYS A 69 15.01 8.17 -20.61
N ASN A 70 15.66 8.17 -19.46
CA ASN A 70 16.29 9.41 -18.96
C ASN A 70 17.50 9.71 -19.85
N LYS A 71 17.39 10.71 -20.68
CA LYS A 71 18.53 11.23 -21.46
C LYS A 71 19.42 12.16 -20.62
N ASP A 72 18.88 12.68 -19.54
CA ASP A 72 19.52 13.63 -18.62
C ASP A 72 19.90 12.92 -17.31
N ILE A 73 20.62 11.79 -17.41
CA ILE A 73 21.35 11.26 -16.26
C ILE A 73 22.68 12.04 -16.19
N THR A 74 22.61 13.32 -15.88
CA THR A 74 23.53 13.86 -14.90
C THR A 74 23.19 13.10 -13.63
N HIS A 75 24.17 12.46 -13.03
CA HIS A 75 24.08 11.66 -11.81
C HIS A 75 23.29 12.35 -10.68
N GLU A 76 21.99 12.63 -10.86
CA GLU A 76 21.09 12.66 -9.74
C GLU A 76 21.08 11.21 -9.25
N LEU A 77 21.88 11.00 -8.23
CA LEU A 77 21.79 9.83 -7.35
C LEU A 77 20.33 9.46 -7.33
N VAL A 78 20.00 8.24 -7.76
CA VAL A 78 18.68 7.66 -7.54
C VAL A 78 18.38 8.04 -6.10
N LYS A 79 17.44 8.99 -5.89
CA LYS A 79 17.01 9.32 -4.52
C LYS A 79 16.64 7.98 -3.95
N GLU A 80 17.49 7.47 -3.09
CA GLU A 80 17.14 6.33 -2.27
C GLU A 80 15.79 6.69 -1.73
N ARG A 81 14.79 5.88 -2.03
CA ARG A 81 13.44 6.10 -1.51
C ARG A 81 13.64 6.10 -0.02
N ASP A 82 13.40 7.25 0.57
CA ASP A 82 13.86 7.64 1.89
C ASP A 82 13.35 6.68 2.97
N ALA A 83 14.01 5.53 3.12
CA ALA A 83 13.86 4.72 4.31
C ALA A 83 14.27 5.59 5.51
N PHE A 84 13.60 5.45 6.62
CA PHE A 84 14.08 6.02 7.87
C PHE A 84 15.38 5.33 8.27
N THR A 85 16.31 6.07 8.87
CA THR A 85 17.48 5.47 9.50
C THR A 85 17.06 4.61 10.69
N GLU A 86 17.94 3.75 11.19
CA GLU A 86 17.67 2.95 12.40
C GLU A 86 17.31 3.85 13.60
N GLN A 87 18.05 4.95 13.79
CA GLN A 87 17.74 5.92 14.84
C GLN A 87 16.36 6.58 14.64
N GLN A 88 16.05 7.02 13.43
CA GLN A 88 14.73 7.59 13.13
C GLN A 88 13.60 6.58 13.36
N ALA A 89 13.81 5.32 12.99
CA ALA A 89 12.85 4.26 13.23
C ALA A 89 12.64 4.00 14.73
N HIS A 90 13.73 4.00 15.52
CA HIS A 90 13.67 3.96 16.97
C HIS A 90 12.86 5.13 17.54
N ASP A 91 13.18 6.37 17.14
CA ASP A 91 12.50 7.57 17.62
C ASP A 91 11.00 7.57 17.29
N ILE A 92 10.62 7.04 16.10
CA ILE A 92 9.22 6.85 15.72
C ILE A 92 8.53 5.85 16.65
N LEU A 93 9.19 4.75 17.00
CA LEU A 93 8.62 3.75 17.91
C LEU A 93 8.49 4.28 19.35
N VAL A 94 9.46 5.05 19.83
CA VAL A 94 9.37 5.77 21.12
C VAL A 94 8.20 6.75 21.12
N ALA A 95 8.10 7.58 20.07
CA ALA A 95 6.98 8.52 19.96
C ALA A 95 5.63 7.82 19.87
N ALA A 96 5.56 6.66 19.16
CA ALA A 96 4.35 5.84 19.09
C ALA A 96 3.95 5.28 20.45
N THR A 97 4.92 4.86 21.28
CA THR A 97 4.65 4.37 22.65
C THR A 97 4.01 5.46 23.50
N HIS A 98 4.46 6.71 23.34
CA HIS A 98 3.89 7.86 24.06
C HIS A 98 2.45 8.22 23.64
N LEU A 99 1.96 7.73 22.48
CA LEU A 99 0.54 7.84 22.11
C LEU A 99 -0.38 6.92 22.93
N GLY A 100 0.19 6.03 23.72
CA GLY A 100 -0.52 4.97 24.42
C GLY A 100 -0.75 3.73 23.57
N ILE A 101 -1.12 2.63 24.24
CA ILE A 101 -1.18 1.29 23.62
C ILE A 101 -2.13 1.23 22.43
N ARG A 102 -3.24 1.95 22.48
CA ARG A 102 -4.28 1.92 21.48
C ARG A 102 -3.82 2.47 20.12
N ASP A 103 -3.22 3.66 20.13
CA ASP A 103 -2.81 4.35 18.92
C ASP A 103 -1.39 3.95 18.50
N GLY A 104 -0.51 3.70 19.46
CA GLY A 104 0.88 3.35 19.22
C GLY A 104 1.11 1.94 18.72
N ALA A 105 0.34 0.96 19.17
CA ALA A 105 0.51 -0.45 18.76
C ALA A 105 0.37 -0.66 17.25
N LYS A 106 -0.51 0.11 16.59
CA LYS A 106 -0.66 0.08 15.13
C LYS A 106 0.62 0.52 14.42
N GLU A 107 1.31 1.53 14.93
CA GLU A 107 2.54 2.02 14.32
C GLU A 107 3.72 1.07 14.56
N TRP A 108 3.78 0.44 15.75
CA TRP A 108 4.69 -0.66 16.00
C TRP A 108 4.46 -1.81 15.04
N PHE A 109 3.18 -2.23 14.88
CA PHE A 109 2.82 -3.29 13.95
C PHE A 109 3.22 -2.93 12.51
N ARG A 110 2.94 -1.70 12.08
CA ARG A 110 3.30 -1.18 10.75
C ARG A 110 4.79 -1.27 10.48
N LEU A 111 5.61 -0.74 11.38
CA LEU A 111 7.06 -0.66 11.19
C LEU A 111 7.72 -2.03 11.36
N CYS A 112 7.35 -2.79 12.39
CA CYS A 112 7.98 -4.07 12.65
C CYS A 112 7.60 -5.16 11.64
N THR A 113 6.41 -5.10 11.02
CA THR A 113 5.99 -6.08 10.01
C THR A 113 6.34 -5.69 8.58
N GLY A 114 6.59 -4.42 8.31
CA GLY A 114 6.80 -3.90 6.96
C GLY A 114 5.61 -4.10 6.01
N MET A 115 4.41 -4.28 6.55
CA MET A 115 3.19 -4.41 5.74
C MET A 115 2.89 -3.14 4.95
N ARG A 116 2.18 -3.28 3.84
CA ARG A 116 1.70 -2.11 3.09
C ARG A 116 0.66 -1.34 3.92
N PRO A 117 0.58 0.01 3.80
CA PRO A 117 -0.35 0.80 4.60
C PRO A 117 -1.79 0.28 4.61
N ASN A 118 -2.32 -0.05 3.46
CA ASN A 118 -3.69 -0.55 3.35
C ASN A 118 -3.85 -2.02 3.80
N GLU A 119 -2.78 -2.81 3.86
CA GLU A 119 -2.77 -4.13 4.48
C GLU A 119 -2.85 -4.00 6.01
N VAL A 120 -2.20 -2.98 6.60
CA VAL A 120 -2.31 -2.69 8.03
C VAL A 120 -3.73 -2.25 8.39
N LEU A 121 -4.33 -1.34 7.60
CA LEU A 121 -5.69 -0.85 7.84
C LEU A 121 -6.77 -1.90 7.59
N GLY A 122 -6.50 -2.87 6.72
CA GLY A 122 -7.41 -3.99 6.45
C GLY A 122 -7.03 -5.27 7.23
N ALA A 123 -6.17 -5.15 8.24
CA ALA A 123 -5.77 -6.30 9.05
C ALA A 123 -6.95 -6.83 9.85
N LYS A 124 -7.14 -8.16 9.85
CA LYS A 124 -8.17 -8.85 10.65
C LYS A 124 -7.58 -9.48 11.91
N LEU A 125 -8.38 -9.51 12.95
CA LEU A 125 -8.01 -10.12 14.23
C LEU A 125 -7.77 -11.63 14.10
N GLU A 126 -8.58 -12.32 13.31
CA GLU A 126 -8.48 -13.78 13.07
C GLU A 126 -7.17 -14.20 12.39
N ASP A 127 -6.50 -13.26 11.69
CA ASP A 127 -5.23 -13.48 11.01
C ASP A 127 -4.01 -13.37 11.95
N LEU A 128 -4.20 -12.86 13.18
CA LEU A 128 -3.15 -12.73 14.20
C LEU A 128 -3.15 -13.97 15.10
N THR A 129 -2.01 -14.61 15.19
CA THR A 129 -1.77 -15.70 16.14
C THR A 129 -0.69 -15.29 17.12
N LEU A 130 -0.97 -15.29 18.40
CA LEU A 130 -0.01 -15.04 19.47
C LEU A 130 0.16 -16.32 20.30
N ALA A 131 1.38 -16.58 20.71
CA ALA A 131 1.77 -17.73 21.53
C ALA A 131 2.93 -17.33 22.46
N ALA A 132 3.30 -18.22 23.36
CA ALA A 132 4.51 -18.09 24.16
C ALA A 132 5.33 -19.37 24.10
N THR A 133 6.65 -19.24 24.22
CA THR A 133 7.55 -20.38 24.41
C THR A 133 7.31 -21.01 25.77
N PRO A 134 7.83 -22.22 26.03
CA PRO A 134 7.79 -22.82 27.36
C PRO A 134 8.38 -21.92 28.47
N ASP A 135 9.35 -21.08 28.11
CA ASP A 135 10.00 -20.13 29.02
C ASP A 135 9.23 -18.79 29.14
N GLY A 136 8.01 -18.74 28.58
CA GLY A 136 7.13 -17.56 28.67
C GLY A 136 7.45 -16.41 27.71
N ILE A 137 8.37 -16.56 26.76
CA ILE A 137 8.71 -15.53 25.79
C ILE A 137 7.57 -15.44 24.76
N PRO A 138 6.87 -14.28 24.63
CA PRO A 138 5.80 -14.14 23.66
C PRO A 138 6.35 -14.10 22.23
N TYR A 139 5.60 -14.63 21.29
CA TYR A 139 5.87 -14.56 19.86
C TYR A 139 4.57 -14.76 19.08
N GLY A 140 4.61 -14.67 17.77
CA GLY A 140 3.42 -14.92 16.97
C GLY A 140 3.66 -14.91 15.49
N SER A 141 2.57 -14.84 14.76
CA SER A 141 2.57 -14.64 13.32
C SER A 141 1.31 -13.93 12.88
N TYR A 142 1.39 -13.24 11.74
CA TYR A 142 0.27 -12.60 11.10
C TYR A 142 0.15 -13.07 9.64
N ASN A 143 -1.04 -13.49 9.22
CA ASN A 143 -1.35 -13.88 7.85
C ASN A 143 -1.89 -12.66 7.09
N VAL A 144 -1.20 -12.22 6.04
CA VAL A 144 -1.64 -11.07 5.25
C VAL A 144 -2.64 -11.52 4.20
N ASN A 145 -3.91 -11.55 4.56
CA ASN A 145 -5.00 -12.02 3.70
C ASN A 145 -5.84 -10.88 3.11
N TRP A 146 -5.80 -9.69 3.73
CA TRP A 146 -6.69 -8.60 3.38
C TRP A 146 -5.96 -7.26 3.26
N LYS A 147 -6.55 -6.33 2.54
CA LYS A 147 -6.20 -4.91 2.51
C LYS A 147 -7.48 -4.08 2.45
N LEU A 148 -7.45 -2.91 3.08
CA LEU A 148 -8.51 -1.92 2.96
C LEU A 148 -8.46 -1.25 1.59
N GLU A 149 -9.60 -1.14 0.90
CA GLU A 149 -9.70 -0.50 -0.41
C GLU A 149 -11.04 0.20 -0.58
N GLU A 150 -11.05 1.35 -1.26
CA GLU A 150 -12.27 1.98 -1.74
C GLU A 150 -12.60 1.46 -3.14
N LEU A 151 -13.66 0.69 -3.26
CA LEU A 151 -14.14 0.19 -4.55
C LEU A 151 -15.11 1.19 -5.19
N LYS A 152 -15.04 1.28 -6.50
CA LYS A 152 -15.94 2.15 -7.26
C LYS A 152 -17.31 1.50 -7.41
N LYS A 153 -18.35 2.34 -7.39
CA LYS A 153 -19.73 1.96 -7.67
C LYS A 153 -20.12 2.34 -9.10
N ASP A 154 -20.94 1.54 -9.73
CA ASP A 154 -21.60 1.81 -11.00
C ASP A 154 -23.10 1.97 -10.81
N HIS A 155 -23.75 2.68 -11.72
CA HIS A 155 -25.21 2.72 -11.77
C HIS A 155 -25.75 1.35 -12.20
N GLY A 156 -26.72 0.81 -11.45
CA GLY A 156 -27.49 -0.38 -11.81
C GLY A 156 -28.88 -0.05 -12.38
N CYS A 157 -29.23 1.24 -12.50
CA CYS A 157 -30.55 1.69 -12.93
C CYS A 157 -30.71 1.79 -14.46
N GLY A 158 -29.67 1.51 -15.24
CA GLY A 158 -29.68 1.57 -16.71
C GLY A 158 -28.29 1.55 -17.30
N ASN A 159 -28.20 1.51 -18.63
CA ASN A 159 -26.93 1.32 -19.34
C ASN A 159 -26.20 2.63 -19.63
N HIS A 160 -26.91 3.75 -19.76
CA HIS A 160 -26.34 5.04 -20.18
C HIS A 160 -27.01 6.22 -19.47
N PRO A 161 -26.25 7.29 -19.19
CA PRO A 161 -26.84 8.56 -18.78
C PRO A 161 -27.45 9.27 -19.99
N ASN A 162 -28.35 10.25 -19.75
CA ASN A 162 -28.84 11.16 -20.74
C ASN A 162 -27.72 12.14 -21.23
N ARG A 163 -28.03 13.01 -22.22
CA ARG A 163 -27.08 14.00 -22.76
C ARG A 163 -26.52 15.00 -21.72
N LYS A 164 -27.21 15.17 -20.57
CA LYS A 164 -26.77 16.03 -19.45
C LYS A 164 -25.96 15.24 -18.39
N GLY A 165 -25.67 13.97 -18.64
CA GLY A 165 -24.93 13.10 -17.72
C GLY A 165 -25.76 12.62 -16.54
N VAL A 166 -27.11 12.68 -16.62
CA VAL A 166 -28.02 12.21 -15.57
C VAL A 166 -28.52 10.80 -15.94
N TRP A 167 -28.40 9.88 -15.00
CA TRP A 167 -28.82 8.49 -15.15
C TRP A 167 -30.34 8.34 -14.92
N PRO A 168 -30.97 7.19 -15.29
CA PRO A 168 -32.39 6.97 -15.09
C PRO A 168 -32.88 7.18 -13.65
N CYS A 169 -32.03 6.94 -12.65
CA CYS A 169 -32.31 7.21 -11.24
C CYS A 169 -32.32 8.72 -10.86
N GLY A 170 -32.03 9.62 -11.79
CA GLY A 170 -31.96 11.07 -11.54
C GLY A 170 -30.62 11.57 -10.99
N TYR A 171 -29.69 10.70 -10.65
CA TYR A 171 -28.39 11.08 -10.10
C TYR A 171 -27.27 11.02 -11.13
N LYS A 172 -26.22 11.87 -10.96
CA LYS A 172 -25.00 11.84 -11.77
C LYS A 172 -23.97 10.85 -11.20
N ARG A 173 -23.93 10.69 -9.86
CA ARG A 173 -22.95 9.85 -9.17
C ARG A 173 -23.55 8.48 -8.87
N ALA A 174 -22.83 7.43 -9.18
CA ALA A 174 -23.25 6.06 -8.92
C ALA A 174 -23.46 5.79 -7.42
N ALA A 175 -22.65 6.39 -6.53
CA ALA A 175 -22.79 6.26 -5.08
C ALA A 175 -24.14 6.75 -4.55
N SER A 176 -24.83 7.66 -5.27
CA SER A 176 -26.17 8.15 -4.91
C SER A 176 -27.31 7.39 -5.63
N CYS A 177 -26.98 6.41 -6.46
CA CYS A 177 -27.98 5.61 -7.18
C CYS A 177 -28.63 4.60 -6.23
N PRO A 178 -29.96 4.54 -6.09
CA PRO A 178 -30.62 3.50 -5.26
C PRO A 178 -30.36 2.06 -5.73
N PHE A 179 -29.97 1.91 -7.00
CA PHE A 179 -29.68 0.63 -7.64
C PHE A 179 -28.20 0.47 -7.97
N TRP A 180 -27.32 1.10 -7.18
CA TRP A 180 -25.89 0.97 -7.41
C TRP A 180 -25.40 -0.48 -7.32
N LYS A 181 -24.30 -0.78 -7.99
CA LYS A 181 -23.59 -2.06 -7.89
C LYS A 181 -22.08 -1.80 -7.85
N TRP A 182 -21.34 -2.72 -7.27
CA TRP A 182 -19.88 -2.62 -7.30
C TRP A 182 -19.34 -2.75 -8.74
N ARG A 183 -18.36 -1.93 -9.08
CA ARG A 183 -17.59 -2.04 -10.32
C ARG A 183 -16.48 -3.06 -10.15
N ILE A 184 -16.84 -4.32 -10.08
CA ILE A 184 -15.93 -5.44 -9.91
C ILE A 184 -16.29 -6.57 -10.90
N PRO A 185 -15.31 -7.42 -11.28
CA PRO A 185 -15.58 -8.64 -12.04
C PRO A 185 -16.48 -9.60 -11.25
N GLU A 186 -17.16 -10.49 -11.95
CA GLU A 186 -17.87 -11.60 -11.32
C GLU A 186 -16.88 -12.51 -10.57
N GLY A 187 -17.26 -12.93 -9.37
CA GLY A 187 -16.40 -13.75 -8.48
C GLY A 187 -15.23 -13.00 -7.85
N PHE A 188 -15.25 -11.66 -7.86
CA PHE A 188 -14.24 -10.88 -7.18
C PHE A 188 -14.34 -11.05 -5.65
N ASP A 189 -13.25 -11.51 -5.04
CA ASP A 189 -13.19 -11.81 -3.60
C ASP A 189 -13.04 -10.52 -2.79
N MET A 190 -14.11 -10.15 -2.09
CA MET A 190 -14.17 -8.96 -1.23
C MET A 190 -15.12 -9.15 -0.06
N GLU A 191 -14.89 -8.40 1.01
CA GLU A 191 -15.86 -8.22 2.09
C GLU A 191 -16.26 -6.74 2.14
N GLU A 192 -17.55 -6.47 2.17
CA GLU A 192 -18.07 -5.11 2.29
C GLU A 192 -18.00 -4.66 3.75
N LEU A 193 -17.43 -3.47 3.95
CA LEU A 193 -17.41 -2.79 5.24
C LEU A 193 -18.38 -1.61 5.20
N GLU A 194 -18.49 -0.89 6.30
CA GLU A 194 -19.33 0.28 6.36
C GLU A 194 -18.86 1.42 5.42
N GLY A 195 -19.83 2.12 4.84
CA GLY A 195 -19.62 3.29 4.02
C GLY A 195 -19.09 2.95 2.62
N ARG A 196 -17.83 3.33 2.35
CA ARG A 196 -17.16 3.18 1.05
C ARG A 196 -16.05 2.15 1.05
N TRP A 197 -15.76 1.61 2.22
CA TRP A 197 -14.61 0.73 2.42
C TRP A 197 -14.99 -0.73 2.20
N CYS A 198 -14.04 -1.47 1.65
CA CYS A 198 -14.12 -2.91 1.44
C CYS A 198 -12.78 -3.53 1.81
N LEU A 199 -12.80 -4.79 2.23
CA LEU A 199 -11.61 -5.61 2.27
C LEU A 199 -11.48 -6.36 0.94
N THR A 200 -10.30 -6.36 0.39
CA THR A 200 -9.97 -7.08 -0.85
C THR A 200 -8.66 -7.82 -0.67
N ARG A 201 -8.40 -8.83 -1.50
CA ARG A 201 -7.15 -9.58 -1.43
C ARG A 201 -5.95 -8.70 -1.81
N PRO A 202 -4.77 -8.90 -1.18
CA PRO A 202 -3.54 -8.21 -1.56
C PRO A 202 -3.16 -8.45 -3.03
N LYS A 203 -2.30 -7.60 -3.58
CA LYS A 203 -1.79 -7.75 -4.96
C LYS A 203 -1.03 -9.05 -5.20
N SER A 204 -0.36 -9.57 -4.18
CA SER A 204 0.21 -10.91 -4.22
C SER A 204 -0.95 -11.89 -4.17
N LYS A 205 -1.17 -12.66 -5.23
CA LYS A 205 -2.23 -13.69 -5.30
C LYS A 205 -2.07 -14.79 -4.24
N THR A 206 -0.90 -14.91 -3.64
CA THR A 206 -0.58 -15.78 -2.51
C THR A 206 -0.53 -14.96 -1.24
N GLY A 207 -1.25 -15.37 -0.21
CA GLY A 207 -1.08 -14.85 1.15
C GLY A 207 0.37 -15.05 1.61
N ARG A 208 0.82 -14.21 2.54
CA ARG A 208 2.13 -14.38 3.19
C ARG A 208 1.96 -14.34 4.69
N ARG A 209 2.84 -15.06 5.37
CA ARG A 209 2.89 -15.10 6.82
C ARG A 209 4.07 -14.29 7.32
N ILE A 210 3.81 -13.32 8.20
CA ILE A 210 4.83 -12.47 8.80
C ILE A 210 5.00 -12.90 10.24
N PRO A 211 6.24 -13.21 10.69
CA PRO A 211 6.50 -13.50 12.09
C PRO A 211 6.37 -12.25 12.95
N ILE A 212 5.83 -12.42 14.13
CA ILE A 212 5.68 -11.38 15.16
C ILE A 212 6.76 -11.62 16.22
N VAL A 213 7.71 -10.69 16.31
CA VAL A 213 8.82 -10.75 17.27
C VAL A 213 8.33 -10.53 18.71
N PRO A 214 9.08 -10.96 19.72
CA PRO A 214 8.66 -10.91 21.11
C PRO A 214 8.14 -9.55 21.58
N SER A 215 8.86 -8.48 21.33
CA SER A 215 8.47 -7.14 21.76
C SER A 215 7.17 -6.67 21.09
N LEU A 216 6.98 -6.99 19.80
CA LEU A 216 5.73 -6.70 19.09
C LEU A 216 4.59 -7.60 19.62
N ALA A 217 4.84 -8.88 19.91
CA ALA A 217 3.84 -9.79 20.47
C ALA A 217 3.33 -9.30 21.83
N GLN A 218 4.22 -8.76 22.66
CA GLN A 218 3.85 -8.13 23.92
C GLN A 218 2.96 -6.90 23.70
N ALA A 219 3.36 -6.00 22.80
CA ALA A 219 2.57 -4.82 22.43
C ALA A 219 1.18 -5.21 21.90
N MET A 220 1.11 -6.21 21.01
CA MET A 220 -0.15 -6.68 20.48
C MET A 220 -1.04 -7.34 21.53
N SER A 221 -0.48 -8.09 22.46
CA SER A 221 -1.23 -8.67 23.59
C SER A 221 -1.83 -7.57 24.47
N ALA A 222 -1.06 -6.55 24.81
CA ALA A 222 -1.54 -5.39 25.57
C ALA A 222 -2.62 -4.62 24.80
N TYR A 223 -2.43 -4.42 23.49
CA TYR A 223 -3.41 -3.77 22.61
C TYR A 223 -4.75 -4.53 22.58
N LEU A 224 -4.71 -5.85 22.40
CA LEU A 224 -5.93 -6.67 22.36
C LEU A 224 -6.70 -6.58 23.69
N LYS A 225 -6.01 -6.63 24.83
CA LYS A 225 -6.61 -6.46 26.15
C LYS A 225 -7.21 -5.05 26.32
N ALA A 226 -6.49 -4.01 25.91
CA ALA A 226 -6.95 -2.63 26.02
C ALA A 226 -8.16 -2.31 25.12
N THR A 227 -8.35 -3.06 24.04
CA THR A 227 -9.42 -2.85 23.06
C THR A 227 -10.50 -3.94 23.07
N GLU A 228 -10.52 -4.83 24.04
CA GLU A 228 -11.50 -5.93 24.10
C GLU A 228 -12.96 -5.44 24.22
N HIS A 229 -13.16 -4.25 24.83
CA HIS A 229 -14.46 -3.63 25.02
C HIS A 229 -14.91 -2.79 23.80
N VAL A 230 -14.02 -2.53 22.83
CA VAL A 230 -14.34 -1.75 21.63
C VAL A 230 -15.12 -2.62 20.65
N PRO A 231 -16.27 -2.16 20.11
CA PRO A 231 -17.02 -2.90 19.10
C PRO A 231 -16.14 -3.36 17.95
N ASN A 232 -16.43 -4.56 17.42
CA ASN A 232 -15.67 -5.09 16.27
C ASN A 232 -16.56 -5.92 15.32
N PRO A 233 -17.57 -5.29 14.69
CA PRO A 233 -18.52 -6.01 13.83
C PRO A 233 -17.83 -6.63 12.60
N ASN A 234 -16.70 -6.08 12.18
CA ASN A 234 -15.99 -6.48 10.96
C ASN A 234 -14.75 -7.35 11.24
N GLY A 235 -14.46 -7.66 12.50
CA GLY A 235 -13.28 -8.44 12.89
C GLY A 235 -11.93 -7.74 12.59
N LEU A 236 -11.90 -6.40 12.49
CA LEU A 236 -10.68 -5.65 12.20
C LEU A 236 -9.71 -5.66 13.37
N LEU A 237 -8.43 -5.80 13.09
CA LEU A 237 -7.38 -5.69 14.11
C LEU A 237 -7.29 -4.24 14.61
N PHE A 238 -7.21 -3.28 13.70
CA PHE A 238 -7.18 -1.84 14.00
C PHE A 238 -8.47 -1.17 13.53
N ARG A 239 -9.15 -0.51 14.43
CA ARG A 239 -10.46 0.10 14.23
C ARG A 239 -10.65 1.35 15.08
N ASP A 240 -11.62 2.17 14.76
CA ASP A 240 -12.03 3.31 15.58
C ASP A 240 -12.86 2.87 16.81
N ASP A 241 -13.34 3.84 17.59
CA ASP A 241 -14.13 3.61 18.82
C ASP A 241 -15.48 2.98 18.57
N ASP A 242 -16.03 3.16 17.38
CA ASP A 242 -17.31 2.61 16.95
C ASP A 242 -17.15 1.24 16.25
N GLY A 243 -15.91 0.77 16.06
CA GLY A 243 -15.60 -0.50 15.39
C GLY A 243 -15.49 -0.39 13.88
N ASN A 244 -15.44 0.83 13.33
CA ASN A 244 -15.33 1.07 11.90
C ASN A 244 -13.86 1.01 11.42
N PRO A 245 -13.65 0.80 10.11
CA PRO A 245 -12.32 0.88 9.52
C PRO A 245 -11.73 2.29 9.64
N LEU A 246 -10.45 2.38 9.98
CA LEU A 246 -9.72 3.65 10.02
C LEU A 246 -9.63 4.26 8.62
N ASP A 247 -9.94 5.56 8.51
CA ASP A 247 -9.83 6.28 7.22
C ASP A 247 -8.36 6.47 6.82
N PRO A 248 -7.94 6.05 5.61
CA PRO A 248 -6.56 6.18 5.17
C PRO A 248 -6.02 7.62 5.10
N ALA A 249 -6.88 8.62 4.90
CA ALA A 249 -6.44 10.01 4.88
C ALA A 249 -6.18 10.53 6.29
N GLU A 250 -7.03 10.15 7.24
CA GLU A 250 -6.85 10.46 8.66
C GLU A 250 -5.61 9.73 9.22
N ASP A 251 -5.46 8.43 8.95
CA ASP A 251 -4.27 7.66 9.32
C ASP A 251 -2.97 8.28 8.75
N MET A 252 -3.04 8.87 7.54
CA MET A 252 -1.89 9.60 6.99
C MET A 252 -1.60 10.90 7.76
N THR A 253 -2.62 11.59 8.22
CA THR A 253 -2.48 12.82 9.02
C THR A 253 -1.87 12.49 10.38
N ASN A 254 -2.39 11.46 11.05
CA ASN A 254 -1.90 11.00 12.35
C ASN A 254 -0.45 10.48 12.25
N PHE A 255 -0.12 9.79 11.16
CA PHE A 255 1.26 9.37 10.90
C PHE A 255 2.23 10.56 10.76
N ARG A 256 1.84 11.63 10.07
CA ARG A 256 2.69 12.83 9.96
C ARG A 256 2.87 13.55 11.29
N GLU A 257 1.83 13.59 12.11
CA GLU A 257 1.94 14.13 13.46
C GLU A 257 2.86 13.28 14.34
N LEU A 258 2.77 11.95 14.24
CA LEU A 258 3.72 11.04 14.88
C LEU A 258 5.17 11.33 14.45
N LEU A 259 5.42 11.49 13.14
CA LEU A 259 6.76 11.81 12.63
C LEU A 259 7.28 13.13 13.18
N LYS A 260 6.42 14.13 13.32
CA LYS A 260 6.76 15.42 13.93
C LYS A 260 7.15 15.24 15.40
N ASN A 261 6.38 14.46 16.16
CA ASN A 261 6.65 14.14 17.56
C ASN A 261 7.95 13.33 17.73
N ALA A 262 8.30 12.53 16.74
CA ALA A 262 9.57 11.80 16.66
C ALA A 262 10.75 12.67 16.17
N GLY A 263 10.57 13.96 15.94
CA GLY A 263 11.63 14.87 15.49
C GLY A 263 12.08 14.64 14.03
N ILE A 264 11.25 14.03 13.20
CA ILE A 264 11.58 13.79 11.79
C ILE A 264 11.43 15.07 10.97
N ASP A 265 12.47 15.43 10.24
CA ASP A 265 12.46 16.59 9.36
C ASP A 265 11.46 16.43 8.21
N LYS A 266 10.73 17.53 7.90
CA LYS A 266 9.77 17.62 6.78
C LYS A 266 8.77 16.48 6.73
N PRO A 267 8.02 16.23 7.82
CA PRO A 267 7.10 15.09 7.94
C PRO A 267 5.98 15.15 6.88
N GLU A 268 5.62 16.32 6.36
CA GLU A 268 4.62 16.50 5.30
C GLU A 268 5.02 15.87 3.95
N GLY A 269 6.32 15.71 3.71
CA GLY A 269 6.88 15.04 2.53
C GLY A 269 6.98 13.52 2.67
N ARG A 270 6.71 12.98 3.85
CA ARG A 270 6.86 11.57 4.18
C ARG A 270 5.56 10.80 3.98
N TYR A 271 5.69 9.50 3.71
CA TYR A 271 4.57 8.60 3.45
C TYR A 271 4.69 7.31 4.26
N ARG A 272 3.58 6.75 4.68
CA ARG A 272 3.51 5.47 5.42
C ARG A 272 4.23 4.30 4.73
N HIS A 273 4.42 4.37 3.41
CA HIS A 273 5.13 3.32 2.66
C HIS A 273 6.64 3.28 2.99
N GLU A 274 7.18 4.38 3.52
CA GLU A 274 8.59 4.47 3.92
C GLU A 274 8.92 3.57 5.12
N THR A 275 7.94 3.29 6.01
CA THR A 275 8.13 2.30 7.09
C THR A 275 8.46 0.92 6.54
N ARG A 276 7.82 0.51 5.45
CA ARG A 276 8.12 -0.75 4.77
C ARG A 276 9.50 -0.75 4.12
N HIS A 277 9.93 0.37 3.52
CA HIS A 277 11.29 0.50 3.01
C HIS A 277 12.31 0.41 4.13
N THR A 278 12.01 1.00 5.28
CA THR A 278 12.83 0.93 6.49
C THR A 278 13.01 -0.51 6.97
N THR A 279 11.92 -1.26 7.11
CA THR A 279 11.97 -2.68 7.49
C THR A 279 12.86 -3.48 6.53
N VAL A 280 12.69 -3.29 5.23
CA VAL A 280 13.53 -3.96 4.21
C VAL A 280 15.01 -3.57 4.36
N THR A 281 15.29 -2.28 4.54
CA THR A 281 16.66 -1.77 4.67
C THR A 281 17.34 -2.33 5.91
N ILE A 282 16.65 -2.34 7.06
CA ILE A 282 17.19 -2.88 8.32
C ILE A 282 17.44 -4.39 8.20
N LEU A 283 16.50 -5.18 7.64
CA LEU A 283 16.71 -6.61 7.43
C LEU A 283 17.94 -6.89 6.56
N LYS A 284 18.12 -6.11 5.49
CA LYS A 284 19.28 -6.23 4.61
C LYS A 284 20.59 -5.81 5.28
N SER A 285 20.61 -4.72 6.04
CA SER A 285 21.78 -4.30 6.82
C SER A 285 22.23 -5.35 7.83
N MET A 286 21.28 -6.13 8.35
CA MET A 286 21.52 -7.25 9.25
C MET A 286 21.95 -8.54 8.53
N GLY A 287 22.19 -8.51 7.21
CA GLY A 287 22.62 -9.65 6.42
C GLY A 287 21.53 -10.73 6.23
N VAL A 288 20.26 -10.36 6.30
CA VAL A 288 19.17 -11.29 5.96
C VAL A 288 19.14 -11.49 4.44
N ASP A 289 19.03 -12.73 4.01
CA ASP A 289 18.99 -13.10 2.59
C ASP A 289 17.87 -12.37 1.83
N ASP A 290 18.16 -11.88 0.63
CA ASP A 290 17.20 -11.12 -0.17
C ASP A 290 15.93 -11.91 -0.51
N GLY A 291 16.03 -13.21 -0.72
CA GLY A 291 14.88 -14.09 -0.97
C GLY A 291 13.98 -14.18 0.25
N LEU A 292 14.57 -14.33 1.44
CA LEU A 292 13.84 -14.36 2.70
C LEU A 292 13.17 -13.01 3.00
N VAL A 293 13.86 -11.89 2.76
CA VAL A 293 13.28 -10.54 2.88
C VAL A 293 12.09 -10.39 1.93
N GLN A 294 12.21 -10.86 0.69
CA GLN A 294 11.11 -10.77 -0.30
C GLN A 294 9.90 -11.63 0.11
N GLU A 295 10.12 -12.80 0.68
CA GLU A 295 9.06 -13.69 1.16
C GLU A 295 8.30 -13.05 2.35
N ILE A 296 9.02 -12.61 3.38
CA ILE A 296 8.43 -11.95 4.57
C ILE A 296 7.66 -10.71 4.15
N ILE A 297 8.27 -9.86 3.34
CA ILE A 297 7.72 -8.56 2.96
C ILE A 297 6.69 -8.68 1.83
N GLY A 298 6.76 -9.71 0.98
CA GLY A 298 5.84 -9.91 -0.15
C GLY A 298 6.11 -8.95 -1.31
N HIS A 299 7.35 -8.89 -1.79
CA HIS A 299 7.69 -8.21 -3.04
C HIS A 299 7.53 -9.17 -4.21
N SER A 300 6.52 -8.96 -5.05
CA SER A 300 6.40 -9.65 -6.34
C SER A 300 7.21 -8.92 -7.41
N SER A 301 8.49 -9.24 -7.59
CA SER A 301 9.15 -8.97 -8.85
C SER A 301 8.98 -10.21 -9.73
N SER A 302 8.40 -10.04 -10.91
CA SER A 302 8.12 -11.11 -11.88
C SER A 302 9.36 -11.83 -12.44
N LEU A 303 10.56 -11.44 -12.03
CA LEU A 303 11.83 -11.98 -12.50
C LEU A 303 12.44 -13.05 -11.59
N MET A 304 11.84 -13.35 -10.42
CA MET A 304 12.41 -14.27 -9.44
C MET A 304 11.46 -15.42 -9.03
N VAL A 305 10.55 -15.81 -9.92
CA VAL A 305 9.59 -16.92 -9.63
C VAL A 305 10.30 -18.29 -9.58
N GLU A 306 11.52 -18.41 -10.08
CA GLU A 306 12.21 -19.71 -10.21
C GLU A 306 12.99 -20.18 -8.96
N HIS A 307 13.11 -19.37 -7.91
CA HIS A 307 13.91 -19.73 -6.71
C HIS A 307 13.17 -19.49 -5.38
N TYR A 308 11.84 -19.69 -5.35
CA TYR A 308 11.11 -19.64 -4.08
C TYR A 308 11.41 -20.90 -3.24
N ARG A 309 12.37 -20.74 -2.33
CA ARG A 309 12.48 -21.57 -1.15
C ARG A 309 11.41 -21.10 -0.17
N HIS A 310 10.46 -21.96 0.19
CA HIS A 310 9.53 -21.66 1.28
C HIS A 310 10.30 -21.69 2.61
N ALA A 311 10.61 -20.49 3.12
CA ALA A 311 11.25 -20.37 4.43
C ALA A 311 10.31 -20.87 5.53
N SER A 312 10.87 -21.54 6.54
CA SER A 312 10.10 -21.92 7.71
C SER A 312 9.72 -20.69 8.54
N LEU A 313 8.66 -20.80 9.34
CA LEU A 313 8.28 -19.71 10.26
C LEU A 313 9.43 -19.39 11.23
N ASP A 314 10.18 -20.40 11.69
CA ASP A 314 11.30 -20.24 12.63
C ASP A 314 12.47 -19.49 11.98
N GLU A 315 12.78 -19.76 10.70
CA GLU A 315 13.78 -19.04 9.93
C GLU A 315 13.39 -17.57 9.78
N SER A 316 12.15 -17.32 9.40
CA SER A 316 11.59 -15.97 9.25
C SER A 316 11.55 -15.22 10.60
N LEU A 317 11.19 -15.89 11.70
CA LEU A 317 11.19 -15.30 13.03
C LEU A 317 12.61 -14.98 13.50
N SER A 318 13.58 -15.86 13.25
CA SER A 318 14.99 -15.61 13.55
C SER A 318 15.53 -14.39 12.80
N ALA A 319 15.18 -14.24 11.52
CA ALA A 319 15.54 -13.08 10.71
C ALA A 319 14.92 -11.79 11.27
N MET A 320 13.63 -11.81 11.59
CA MET A 320 12.92 -10.63 12.11
C MET A 320 13.41 -10.23 13.52
N ARG A 321 13.80 -11.18 14.36
CA ARG A 321 14.37 -10.89 15.69
C ARG A 321 15.65 -10.05 15.63
N ARG A 322 16.41 -10.12 14.54
CA ARG A 322 17.62 -9.29 14.36
C ARG A 322 17.30 -7.80 14.36
N MET A 323 16.05 -7.41 14.03
CA MET A 323 15.62 -6.01 14.06
C MET A 323 15.40 -5.47 15.46
N GLU A 324 15.19 -6.32 16.47
CA GLU A 324 14.87 -5.88 17.84
C GLU A 324 16.00 -5.01 18.43
N GLN A 325 17.26 -5.37 18.19
CA GLN A 325 18.40 -4.66 18.70
C GLN A 325 18.57 -3.26 18.06
N PRO A 326 18.68 -3.09 16.73
CA PRO A 326 18.86 -1.78 16.12
C PRO A 326 17.66 -0.86 16.29
N LEU A 327 16.46 -1.40 16.51
CA LEU A 327 15.27 -0.63 16.80
C LEU A 327 15.07 -0.36 18.31
N GLY A 328 15.90 -0.93 19.18
CA GLY A 328 15.78 -0.77 20.63
C GLY A 328 14.44 -1.24 21.20
N LEU A 329 13.82 -2.28 20.62
CA LEU A 329 12.45 -2.67 20.98
C LEU A 329 12.31 -3.14 22.42
N LYS A 330 13.38 -3.71 22.98
CA LYS A 330 13.39 -4.20 24.38
C LYS A 330 13.51 -3.04 25.37
N GLU A 331 14.26 -2.01 25.01
CA GLU A 331 14.51 -0.83 25.85
C GLU A 331 13.30 0.10 25.86
N ILE A 332 12.61 0.25 24.74
CA ILE A 332 11.38 1.05 24.64
C ILE A 332 10.28 0.42 25.51
N GLY A 333 10.06 -0.89 25.38
CA GLY A 333 9.08 -1.65 26.13
C GLY A 333 7.64 -1.15 26.03
N TRP A 334 6.70 -2.02 26.35
CA TRP A 334 5.32 -1.64 26.68
C TRP A 334 5.08 -2.06 28.12
N GLU A 335 4.85 -1.09 29.03
CA GLU A 335 4.38 -1.40 30.37
C GLU A 335 2.99 -2.05 30.27
N ALA A 336 2.84 -3.21 30.90
CA ALA A 336 1.63 -4.04 30.84
C ALA A 336 0.50 -3.46 31.70
#